data_61c3529568e47490d182abe65a63b62d
#
_entry.id   61c3529568e47490d182abe65a63b62d
#
_cell.length_a   1.000
_cell.length_b   1.000
_cell.length_c   1.000
_cell.angle_alpha   90.00
_cell.angle_beta   90.00
_cell.angle_gamma   90.00
#
_symmetry.space_group_name_H-M   'P 1'
#
loop_
_entity.id
_entity.type
_entity.pdbx_description
1 polymer ?
#
loop_
_entity_poly.entity_id
_entity_poly.type
_entity_poly.pdbx_seq_one_letter_code
_entity_poly.pdbx_strand_id
1 'polypeptide(L)'
;MTQSAKHRQSSQAGRSDRWVKIGFLIVAVVIGTVIYLYLQNDTLLKGWPEDLSAALADAKQTNRRVLVVFVSNPPNADAVRNADFALGKPQNKAAIQEGKFARVKVTVNSLDSDMARRYKLTHLPTMLILDAKGGELNRREGVVGEVPFLHGFLDLTEVQEPKKQ
;
A
#
# COMPACT_ATOMS: atom_id res chain seq x y z
N MET A 1 84.68 8.25 -0.02
CA MET A 1 83.80 7.83 1.10
C MET A 1 82.47 8.49 0.87
N THR A 2 81.55 7.75 0.27
CA THR A 2 80.21 8.23 -0.09
C THR A 2 79.17 7.36 0.61
N GLN A 3 78.51 7.91 1.63
CA GLN A 3 77.46 7.20 2.35
C GLN A 3 76.11 7.35 1.60
N SER A 4 75.60 6.19 1.21
CA SER A 4 74.29 6.05 0.60
C SER A 4 73.17 6.11 1.67
N ALA A 5 72.41 7.16 1.65
CA ALA A 5 71.20 7.28 2.53
C ALA A 5 70.04 6.44 1.97
N LYS A 6 69.77 5.35 2.63
CA LYS A 6 68.69 4.43 2.31
C LYS A 6 67.33 4.99 2.83
N HIS A 7 66.56 5.55 1.92
CA HIS A 7 65.20 6.03 2.19
C HIS A 7 64.28 4.87 2.61
N ARG A 8 63.90 4.82 3.87
CA ARG A 8 62.80 3.99 4.35
C ARG A 8 61.49 4.70 4.04
N GLN A 9 60.87 4.36 2.92
CA GLN A 9 59.47 4.68 2.72
C GLN A 9 58.62 3.71 3.55
N SER A 10 57.98 4.27 4.56
CA SER A 10 57.09 3.52 5.47
C SER A 10 55.80 3.19 4.79
N SER A 11 55.47 1.92 4.78
CA SER A 11 54.19 1.32 4.36
C SER A 11 53.04 1.70 5.28
N GLN A 12 52.49 2.93 5.17
CA GLN A 12 51.27 3.34 5.88
C GLN A 12 50.02 3.31 5.01
N ALA A 13 50.10 2.94 3.73
CA ALA A 13 48.98 3.04 2.79
C ALA A 13 47.93 1.95 2.95
N GLY A 14 48.20 0.86 3.66
CA GLY A 14 47.26 -0.30 3.71
C GLY A 14 46.19 -0.28 4.82
N ARG A 15 46.34 0.62 5.80
CA ARG A 15 45.46 0.61 7.00
C ARG A 15 44.26 1.55 6.85
N SER A 16 44.41 2.66 6.13
CA SER A 16 43.32 3.59 5.89
C SER A 16 42.25 3.02 4.93
N ASP A 17 42.68 2.21 3.96
CA ASP A 17 41.83 1.67 2.91
C ASP A 17 40.79 0.67 3.47
N ARG A 18 41.19 -0.10 4.49
CA ARG A 18 40.27 -1.04 5.19
C ARG A 18 39.19 -0.29 5.97
N TRP A 19 39.50 0.76 6.67
CA TRP A 19 38.53 1.55 7.43
C TRP A 19 37.56 2.30 6.53
N VAL A 20 37.99 2.77 5.37
CA VAL A 20 37.13 3.40 4.37
C VAL A 20 36.13 2.36 3.81
N LYS A 21 36.58 1.15 3.49
CA LYS A 21 35.72 0.07 2.99
C LYS A 21 34.71 -0.38 4.04
N ILE A 22 35.10 -0.51 5.30
CA ILE A 22 34.21 -0.83 6.42
C ILE A 22 33.18 0.28 6.63
N GLY A 23 33.59 1.54 6.60
CA GLY A 23 32.69 2.69 6.70
C GLY A 23 31.65 2.71 5.58
N PHE A 24 32.05 2.47 4.34
CA PHE A 24 31.15 2.39 3.20
C PHE A 24 30.12 1.25 3.35
N LEU A 25 30.57 0.08 3.81
CA LEU A 25 29.68 -1.07 4.02
C LEU A 25 28.65 -0.81 5.12
N ILE A 26 29.06 -0.16 6.21
CA ILE A 26 28.13 0.24 7.29
C ILE A 26 27.08 1.23 6.76
N VAL A 27 27.49 2.24 6.00
CA VAL A 27 26.58 3.22 5.39
C VAL A 27 25.61 2.53 4.44
N ALA A 28 26.08 1.62 3.60
CA ALA A 28 25.24 0.86 2.68
C ALA A 28 24.20 -0.02 3.42
N VAL A 29 24.60 -0.68 4.50
CA VAL A 29 23.69 -1.47 5.35
C VAL A 29 22.67 -0.58 6.04
N VAL A 30 23.08 0.57 6.59
CA VAL A 30 22.15 1.52 7.22
C VAL A 30 21.14 2.06 6.22
N ILE A 31 21.59 2.48 5.03
CA ILE A 31 20.70 2.95 3.96
C ILE A 31 19.75 1.82 3.54
N GLY A 32 20.25 0.61 3.31
CA GLY A 32 19.44 -0.55 2.97
C GLY A 32 18.40 -0.88 4.05
N THR A 33 18.78 -0.79 5.31
CA THR A 33 17.85 -1.01 6.45
C THR A 33 16.80 0.10 6.54
N VAL A 34 17.19 1.36 6.35
CA VAL A 34 16.24 2.49 6.35
C VAL A 34 15.26 2.36 5.20
N ILE A 35 15.74 2.05 3.99
CA ILE A 35 14.87 1.81 2.83
C ILE A 35 13.94 0.62 3.09
N TYR A 36 14.47 -0.48 3.62
CA TYR A 36 13.67 -1.66 3.97
C TYR A 36 12.59 -1.36 5.01
N LEU A 37 12.93 -0.65 6.09
CA LEU A 37 11.97 -0.21 7.11
C LEU A 37 10.97 0.80 6.56
N TYR A 38 11.40 1.68 5.65
CA TYR A 38 10.50 2.64 4.99
C TYR A 38 9.51 1.94 4.06
N LEU A 39 9.94 0.91 3.34
CA LEU A 39 9.08 0.09 2.48
C LEU A 39 8.17 -0.84 3.28
N GLN A 40 8.60 -1.27 4.48
CA GLN A 40 7.75 -2.07 5.38
C GLN A 40 6.80 -1.24 6.23
N ASN A 41 7.09 0.05 6.43
CA ASN A 41 6.13 0.93 7.08
C ASN A 41 4.91 1.00 6.17
N ASP A 42 3.84 0.36 6.62
CA ASP A 42 2.53 0.31 6.00
C ASP A 42 1.92 1.73 5.98
N THR A 43 2.55 2.60 5.16
CA THR A 43 2.04 3.95 4.89
C THR A 43 0.85 3.90 3.95
N LEU A 44 0.61 2.72 3.38
CA LEU A 44 -0.50 2.49 2.47
C LEU A 44 -1.82 2.72 3.19
N LEU A 45 -2.54 3.76 2.79
CA LEU A 45 -3.82 4.15 3.37
C LEU A 45 -3.70 4.44 4.89
N LYS A 46 -2.62 5.15 5.29
CA LYS A 46 -2.41 5.54 6.67
C LYS A 46 -3.65 6.22 7.25
N GLY A 47 -4.08 5.75 8.43
CA GLY A 47 -5.26 6.26 9.11
C GLY A 47 -6.60 5.70 8.61
N TRP A 48 -6.57 4.72 7.71
CA TRP A 48 -7.77 3.94 7.44
C TRP A 48 -7.98 2.90 8.53
N PRO A 49 -9.22 2.72 9.03
CA PRO A 49 -9.55 1.60 9.90
C PRO A 49 -9.24 0.26 9.23
N GLU A 50 -8.92 -0.76 10.05
CA GLU A 50 -8.64 -2.11 9.57
C GLU A 50 -9.73 -3.13 9.95
N ASP A 51 -10.66 -2.73 10.82
CA ASP A 51 -11.77 -3.57 11.23
C ASP A 51 -12.96 -3.40 10.30
N LEU A 52 -13.10 -4.37 9.39
CA LEU A 52 -14.23 -4.41 8.45
C LEU A 52 -15.58 -4.61 9.16
N SER A 53 -15.59 -5.36 10.26
CA SER A 53 -16.84 -5.61 11.00
C SER A 53 -17.36 -4.33 11.65
N ALA A 54 -16.45 -3.56 12.26
CA ALA A 54 -16.78 -2.26 12.83
C ALA A 54 -17.22 -1.26 11.74
N ALA A 55 -16.53 -1.25 10.59
CA ALA A 55 -16.90 -0.38 9.46
C ALA A 55 -18.29 -0.72 8.90
N LEU A 56 -18.64 -2.00 8.81
CA LEU A 56 -19.97 -2.44 8.37
C LEU A 56 -21.05 -2.11 9.42
N ALA A 57 -20.75 -2.26 10.71
CA ALA A 57 -21.67 -1.89 11.78
C ALA A 57 -21.99 -0.38 11.78
N ASP A 58 -20.96 0.46 11.64
CA ASP A 58 -21.12 1.90 11.50
C ASP A 58 -21.89 2.28 10.22
N ALA A 59 -21.55 1.65 9.10
CA ALA A 59 -22.23 1.87 7.83
C ALA A 59 -23.72 1.51 7.90
N LYS A 60 -24.07 0.42 8.61
CA LYS A 60 -25.46 0.00 8.84
C LYS A 60 -26.24 1.03 9.65
N GLN A 61 -25.63 1.58 10.71
CA GLN A 61 -26.26 2.60 11.56
C GLN A 61 -26.46 3.93 10.82
N THR A 62 -25.49 4.30 9.99
CA THR A 62 -25.46 5.59 9.30
C THR A 62 -25.98 5.53 7.88
N ASN A 63 -26.43 4.36 7.41
CA ASN A 63 -26.87 4.09 6.04
C ASN A 63 -25.86 4.56 4.98
N ARG A 64 -24.56 4.27 5.24
CA ARG A 64 -23.45 4.63 4.34
C ARG A 64 -22.96 3.42 3.55
N ARG A 65 -22.34 3.67 2.43
CA ARG A 65 -21.58 2.64 1.69
C ARG A 65 -20.21 2.45 2.31
N VAL A 66 -19.64 1.26 2.15
CA VAL A 66 -18.28 0.94 2.64
C VAL A 66 -17.35 0.78 1.47
N LEU A 67 -16.27 1.56 1.45
CA LEU A 67 -15.15 1.39 0.54
C LEU A 67 -14.12 0.49 1.23
N VAL A 68 -14.00 -0.73 0.77
CA VAL A 68 -13.05 -1.74 1.27
C VAL A 68 -11.89 -1.87 0.31
N VAL A 69 -10.66 -1.83 0.83
CA VAL A 69 -9.44 -2.09 0.07
C VAL A 69 -8.73 -3.30 0.67
N PHE A 70 -8.73 -4.39 -0.06
CA PHE A 70 -7.99 -5.60 0.31
C PHE A 70 -6.58 -5.53 -0.24
N VAL A 71 -5.60 -5.72 0.62
CA VAL A 71 -4.18 -5.67 0.29
C VAL A 71 -3.44 -6.89 0.84
N SER A 72 -2.33 -7.27 0.21
CA SER A 72 -1.43 -8.30 0.73
C SER A 72 -0.57 -7.79 1.89
N ASN A 73 0.03 -8.70 2.63
CA ASN A 73 1.04 -8.40 3.64
C ASN A 73 2.35 -9.14 3.30
N PRO A 74 3.45 -8.43 2.95
CA PRO A 74 3.52 -6.98 2.74
C PRO A 74 2.69 -6.51 1.52
N PRO A 75 2.33 -5.21 1.45
CA PRO A 75 1.64 -4.66 0.29
C PRO A 75 2.46 -4.86 -0.99
N ASN A 76 1.84 -5.35 -2.04
CA ASN A 76 2.49 -5.50 -3.34
C ASN A 76 2.59 -4.15 -4.09
N ALA A 77 3.38 -4.13 -5.18
CA ALA A 77 3.60 -2.92 -5.98
C ALA A 77 2.29 -2.32 -6.52
N ASP A 78 1.31 -3.15 -6.84
CA ASP A 78 0.01 -2.71 -7.37
C ASP A 78 -0.84 -2.04 -6.29
N ALA A 79 -0.76 -2.50 -5.04
CA ALA A 79 -1.40 -1.84 -3.90
C ALA A 79 -0.80 -0.44 -3.66
N VAL A 80 0.52 -0.30 -3.75
CA VAL A 80 1.21 1.00 -3.66
C VAL A 80 0.76 1.93 -4.79
N ARG A 81 0.73 1.43 -6.03
CA ARG A 81 0.25 2.22 -7.18
C ARG A 81 -1.19 2.69 -6.99
N ASN A 82 -2.09 1.85 -6.50
CA ASN A 82 -3.47 2.25 -6.25
C ASN A 82 -3.59 3.30 -5.15
N ALA A 83 -2.76 3.22 -4.12
CA ALA A 83 -2.72 4.25 -3.09
C ALA A 83 -2.32 5.61 -3.67
N ASP A 84 -1.38 5.64 -4.62
CA ASP A 84 -0.89 6.87 -5.22
C ASP A 84 -1.78 7.38 -6.36
N PHE A 85 -2.16 6.49 -7.30
CA PHE A 85 -2.83 6.89 -8.55
C PHE A 85 -4.35 6.90 -8.50
N ALA A 86 -4.95 6.17 -7.56
CA ALA A 86 -6.39 6.18 -7.36
C ALA A 86 -6.77 6.85 -6.03
N LEU A 87 -6.48 6.20 -4.92
CA LEU A 87 -6.94 6.60 -3.59
C LEU A 87 -6.24 7.87 -3.07
N GLY A 88 -4.99 8.11 -3.50
CA GLY A 88 -4.16 9.23 -3.06
C GLY A 88 -4.48 10.57 -3.72
N LYS A 89 -5.15 10.57 -4.87
CA LYS A 89 -5.41 11.79 -5.64
C LYS A 89 -6.41 12.71 -4.93
N PRO A 90 -6.18 14.03 -4.94
CA PRO A 90 -7.04 14.98 -4.23
C PRO A 90 -8.52 14.87 -4.62
N GLN A 91 -8.81 14.75 -5.92
CA GLN A 91 -10.19 14.65 -6.42
C GLN A 91 -10.86 13.37 -5.92
N ASN A 92 -10.17 12.24 -5.93
CA ASN A 92 -10.71 10.96 -5.46
C ASN A 92 -10.91 10.96 -3.95
N LYS A 93 -9.99 11.59 -3.19
CA LYS A 93 -10.17 11.79 -1.75
C LYS A 93 -11.41 12.64 -1.44
N ALA A 94 -11.60 13.75 -2.18
CA ALA A 94 -12.78 14.58 -2.05
C ALA A 94 -14.05 13.78 -2.37
N ALA A 95 -14.08 13.04 -3.48
CA ALA A 95 -15.22 12.21 -3.86
C ALA A 95 -15.56 11.13 -2.82
N ILE A 96 -14.54 10.47 -2.22
CA ILE A 96 -14.75 9.52 -1.14
C ILE A 96 -15.37 10.18 0.09
N GLN A 97 -14.93 11.41 0.42
CA GLN A 97 -15.45 12.16 1.56
C GLN A 97 -16.89 12.67 1.29
N GLU A 98 -17.13 13.25 0.12
CA GLU A 98 -18.43 13.75 -0.32
C GLU A 98 -19.45 12.61 -0.46
N GLY A 99 -19.02 11.46 -0.99
CA GLY A 99 -19.82 10.25 -1.07
C GLY A 99 -20.10 9.59 0.28
N LYS A 100 -19.54 10.16 1.38
CA LYS A 100 -19.72 9.68 2.76
C LYS A 100 -19.44 8.19 2.95
N PHE A 101 -18.43 7.65 2.22
CA PHE A 101 -18.06 6.26 2.39
C PHE A 101 -17.43 6.00 3.77
N ALA A 102 -17.85 4.94 4.44
CA ALA A 102 -17.05 4.32 5.49
C ALA A 102 -15.85 3.65 4.82
N ARG A 103 -14.63 3.98 5.24
CA ARG A 103 -13.40 3.48 4.62
C ARG A 103 -12.79 2.41 5.48
N VAL A 104 -12.29 1.35 4.87
CA VAL A 104 -11.59 0.29 5.60
C VAL A 104 -10.51 -0.35 4.72
N LYS A 105 -9.34 -0.58 5.29
CA LYS A 105 -8.26 -1.37 4.70
C LYS A 105 -8.26 -2.75 5.36
N VAL A 106 -8.24 -3.79 4.58
CA VAL A 106 -8.19 -5.17 5.06
C VAL A 106 -6.93 -5.85 4.54
N THR A 107 -6.09 -6.28 5.46
CA THR A 107 -4.87 -7.03 5.12
C THR A 107 -5.21 -8.52 4.98
N VAL A 108 -4.83 -9.10 3.85
CA VAL A 108 -5.06 -10.50 3.50
C VAL A 108 -3.72 -11.21 3.32
N ASN A 109 -3.44 -12.19 4.16
CA ASN A 109 -2.18 -12.93 4.14
C ASN A 109 -2.13 -13.99 3.03
N SER A 110 -3.28 -14.51 2.60
CA SER A 110 -3.40 -15.51 1.53
C SER A 110 -4.76 -15.43 0.87
N LEU A 111 -4.81 -15.70 -0.45
CA LEU A 111 -6.06 -15.82 -1.20
C LEU A 111 -6.87 -17.07 -0.79
N ASP A 112 -6.26 -18.01 -0.05
CA ASP A 112 -6.96 -19.17 0.52
C ASP A 112 -7.57 -18.89 1.90
N SER A 113 -7.40 -17.69 2.44
CA SER A 113 -7.97 -17.30 3.73
C SER A 113 -9.50 -17.26 3.69
N ASP A 114 -10.15 -17.40 4.85
CA ASP A 114 -11.62 -17.30 4.95
C ASP A 114 -12.13 -15.93 4.48
N MET A 115 -11.38 -14.88 4.75
CA MET A 115 -11.68 -13.53 4.28
C MET A 115 -11.65 -13.47 2.75
N ALA A 116 -10.61 -14.01 2.12
CA ALA A 116 -10.50 -14.03 0.67
C ALA A 116 -11.61 -14.86 0.02
N ARG A 117 -11.94 -16.03 0.58
CA ARG A 117 -13.04 -16.87 0.11
C ARG A 117 -14.39 -16.17 0.26
N ARG A 118 -14.64 -15.54 1.41
CA ARG A 118 -15.89 -14.82 1.69
C ARG A 118 -16.17 -13.73 0.68
N TYR A 119 -15.13 -12.95 0.30
CA TYR A 119 -15.26 -11.86 -0.65
C TYR A 119 -14.84 -12.25 -2.07
N LYS A 120 -14.61 -13.54 -2.33
CA LYS A 120 -14.25 -14.10 -3.66
C LYS A 120 -13.08 -13.36 -4.27
N LEU A 121 -12.03 -13.12 -3.47
CA LEU A 121 -10.84 -12.42 -3.93
C LEU A 121 -10.01 -13.34 -4.82
N THR A 122 -9.74 -12.93 -6.05
CA THR A 122 -8.89 -13.66 -7.01
C THR A 122 -7.53 -13.00 -7.17
N HIS A 123 -7.45 -11.70 -6.88
CA HIS A 123 -6.24 -10.89 -6.96
C HIS A 123 -6.16 -9.91 -5.80
N LEU A 124 -4.94 -9.41 -5.54
CA LEU A 124 -4.69 -8.31 -4.62
C LEU A 124 -3.83 -7.26 -5.33
N PRO A 125 -4.11 -5.96 -5.16
CA PRO A 125 -5.22 -5.41 -4.39
C PRO A 125 -6.58 -5.59 -5.06
N THR A 126 -7.62 -5.71 -4.25
CA THR A 126 -9.01 -5.65 -4.70
C THR A 126 -9.74 -4.57 -3.93
N MET A 127 -10.49 -3.74 -4.63
CA MET A 127 -11.34 -2.71 -4.03
C MET A 127 -12.80 -3.09 -4.23
N LEU A 128 -13.58 -3.01 -3.15
CA LEU A 128 -15.02 -3.24 -3.18
C LEU A 128 -15.77 -2.02 -2.67
N ILE A 129 -16.92 -1.74 -3.26
CA ILE A 129 -17.94 -0.91 -2.65
C ILE A 129 -19.04 -1.84 -2.16
N LEU A 130 -19.30 -1.78 -0.87
CA LEU A 130 -20.38 -2.53 -0.24
C LEU A 130 -21.53 -1.59 0.15
N ASP A 131 -22.75 -2.10 0.13
CA ASP A 131 -23.88 -1.40 0.74
C ASP A 131 -23.83 -1.48 2.27
N ALA A 132 -24.77 -0.81 2.93
CA ALA A 132 -24.86 -0.81 4.39
C ALA A 132 -25.17 -2.19 5.01
N LYS A 133 -25.55 -3.18 4.20
CA LYS A 133 -25.82 -4.57 4.63
C LYS A 133 -24.64 -5.50 4.32
N GLY A 134 -23.59 -4.99 3.68
CA GLY A 134 -22.41 -5.75 3.27
C GLY A 134 -22.55 -6.42 1.90
N GLY A 135 -23.60 -6.11 1.14
CA GLY A 135 -23.77 -6.55 -0.24
C GLY A 135 -22.80 -5.81 -1.17
N GLU A 136 -22.20 -6.54 -2.12
CA GLU A 136 -21.27 -5.96 -3.10
C GLU A 136 -22.04 -5.15 -4.14
N LEU A 137 -21.65 -3.86 -4.28
CA LEU A 137 -22.22 -2.95 -5.28
C LEU A 137 -21.27 -2.79 -6.47
N ASN A 138 -19.98 -2.74 -6.24
CA ASN A 138 -18.98 -2.60 -7.29
C ASN A 138 -17.65 -3.22 -6.88
N ARG A 139 -16.85 -3.63 -7.89
CA ARG A 139 -15.56 -4.30 -7.71
C ARG A 139 -14.54 -3.76 -8.69
N ARG A 140 -13.30 -3.63 -8.23
CA ARG A 140 -12.13 -3.44 -9.08
C ARG A 140 -10.96 -4.25 -8.54
N GLU A 141 -10.30 -4.97 -9.41
CA GLU A 141 -9.13 -5.80 -9.13
C GLU A 141 -7.90 -5.22 -9.81
N GLY A 142 -6.75 -5.36 -9.17
CA GLY A 142 -5.48 -4.86 -9.68
C GLY A 142 -5.36 -3.34 -9.65
N VAL A 143 -4.56 -2.78 -10.56
CA VAL A 143 -4.28 -1.35 -10.63
C VAL A 143 -5.41 -0.60 -11.34
N VAL A 144 -5.87 0.47 -10.71
CA VAL A 144 -6.90 1.36 -11.24
C VAL A 144 -6.34 2.78 -11.34
N GLY A 145 -6.50 3.39 -12.51
CA GLY A 145 -6.12 4.79 -12.72
C GLY A 145 -7.09 5.78 -12.05
N GLU A 146 -6.70 7.05 -11.98
CA GLU A 146 -7.45 8.12 -11.34
C GLU A 146 -8.87 8.28 -11.90
N VAL A 147 -8.99 8.41 -13.21
CA VAL A 147 -10.27 8.63 -13.90
C VAL A 147 -11.19 7.42 -13.83
N PRO A 148 -10.75 6.17 -14.15
CA PRO A 148 -11.57 4.98 -13.98
C PRO A 148 -12.01 4.73 -12.54
N PHE A 149 -11.21 5.16 -11.56
CA PHE A 149 -11.59 5.07 -10.15
C PHE A 149 -12.75 6.02 -9.83
N LEU A 150 -12.64 7.28 -10.27
CA LEU A 150 -13.66 8.29 -9.98
C LEU A 150 -14.98 7.99 -10.70
N HIS A 151 -14.95 7.85 -12.02
CA HIS A 151 -16.15 7.77 -12.85
C HIS A 151 -16.65 6.34 -13.11
N GLY A 152 -15.78 5.34 -12.96
CA GLY A 152 -16.17 3.95 -13.22
C GLY A 152 -16.33 3.10 -11.96
N PHE A 153 -15.81 3.56 -10.82
CA PHE A 153 -15.87 2.78 -9.58
C PHE A 153 -16.62 3.51 -8.46
N LEU A 154 -16.29 4.77 -8.17
CA LEU A 154 -16.99 5.52 -7.11
C LEU A 154 -18.36 6.04 -7.57
N ASP A 155 -18.51 6.36 -8.84
CA ASP A 155 -19.76 6.85 -9.41
C ASP A 155 -20.73 5.68 -9.59
N LEU A 156 -21.64 5.55 -8.62
CA LEU A 156 -22.66 4.52 -8.61
C LEU A 156 -23.99 4.97 -9.22
N THR A 157 -23.99 6.07 -9.95
CA THR A 157 -25.20 6.56 -10.63
C THR A 157 -25.69 5.60 -11.72
N GLU A 158 -24.80 4.70 -12.21
CA GLU A 158 -25.13 3.67 -13.19
C GLU A 158 -25.35 2.26 -12.61
N VAL A 159 -25.34 2.09 -11.30
CA VAL A 159 -25.74 0.78 -10.73
C VAL A 159 -27.22 0.61 -10.96
N GLN A 160 -27.50 -0.02 -12.09
CA GLN A 160 -28.82 -0.45 -12.52
C GLN A 160 -29.61 -1.02 -11.36
N GLU A 161 -30.83 -0.51 -11.19
CA GLU A 161 -31.84 -1.20 -10.41
C GLU A 161 -31.86 -2.68 -10.81
N PRO A 162 -31.92 -3.60 -9.84
CA PRO A 162 -32.02 -5.01 -10.16
C PRO A 162 -33.23 -5.19 -11.07
N LYS A 163 -33.00 -5.68 -12.29
CA LYS A 163 -34.10 -6.06 -13.18
C LYS A 163 -35.01 -6.98 -12.41
N LYS A 164 -36.19 -6.48 -12.04
CA LYS A 164 -37.29 -7.29 -11.58
C LYS A 164 -37.60 -8.28 -12.68
N GLN A 165 -37.25 -9.55 -12.45
CA GLN A 165 -37.78 -10.68 -13.17
C GLN A 165 -39.16 -11.03 -12.60
#